data_3b217cce654fb3c56b96923d15f1c904
#
_entry.id   3b217cce654fb3c56b96923d15f1c904
#
_cell.length_a   1.000
_cell.length_b   1.000
_cell.length_c   1.000
_cell.angle_alpha   90.00
_cell.angle_beta   90.00
_cell.angle_gamma   90.00
#
_symmetry.space_group_name_H-M   'P 1'
#
loop_
_entity.id
_entity.type
_entity.pdbx_description
1 polymer ?
#
loop_
_entity_poly.entity_id
_entity_poly.type
_entity_poly.pdbx_seq_one_letter_code
_entity_poly.pdbx_strand_id
1 'polypeptide(L)'
;MILIIMNKFFFYGTLRSIPILETIIGHKSDYLEFIPAFAPRSELRLVINESFPVIVFNESYEGVHGTLVKGLNGEDINRILFFEDVEFTPQQLGLEINGEIEQASYFSQQGVRPSDDPWSFDEWQQKDEHLSIITAELWMELYGKYSAEEADRYWNDVKQTALKKYQSER
;
A
#
# COMPACT_ATOMS: atom_id res chain seq x y z
N MET A 1 5.89 14.67 18.62
CA MET A 1 6.66 13.46 18.26
C MET A 1 5.85 12.45 17.45
N ILE A 2 4.62 12.11 17.84
CA ILE A 2 3.72 11.23 17.08
C ILE A 2 3.43 11.78 15.69
N LEU A 3 3.20 13.09 15.56
CA LEU A 3 2.94 13.74 14.25
C LEU A 3 4.13 13.66 13.29
N ILE A 4 5.36 13.70 13.80
CA ILE A 4 6.57 13.60 12.95
C ILE A 4 6.72 12.18 12.39
N ILE A 5 6.43 11.17 13.20
CA ILE A 5 6.49 9.76 12.80
C ILE A 5 5.36 9.44 11.81
N MET A 6 4.17 10.02 12.01
CA MET A 6 3.03 9.83 11.11
C MET A 6 3.21 10.45 9.72
N ASN A 7 4.23 11.29 9.52
CA ASN A 7 4.53 11.90 8.22
C ASN A 7 5.58 11.14 7.40
N LYS A 8 6.07 10.01 7.92
CA LYS A 8 7.08 9.19 7.25
C LYS A 8 6.53 7.77 7.11
N PHE A 9 6.13 7.41 5.90
CA PHE A 9 5.57 6.09 5.63
C PHE A 9 6.44 5.31 4.67
N PHE A 10 6.69 4.06 5.04
CA PHE A 10 7.37 3.12 4.16
C PHE A 10 6.33 2.35 3.34
N PHE A 11 6.37 2.54 2.03
CA PHE A 11 5.54 1.79 1.09
C PHE A 11 6.37 0.68 0.47
N TYR A 12 5.95 -0.54 0.68
CA TYR A 12 6.64 -1.75 0.19
C TYR A 12 5.86 -2.46 -0.91
N GLY A 13 4.60 -2.13 -1.11
CA GLY A 13 3.69 -2.83 -2.03
C GLY A 13 3.13 -1.91 -3.11
N THR A 14 1.84 -2.02 -3.37
CA THR A 14 1.17 -1.33 -4.48
C THR A 14 1.20 0.19 -4.35
N LEU A 15 1.29 0.72 -3.12
CA LEU A 15 1.39 2.17 -2.90
C LEU A 15 2.72 2.79 -3.39
N ARG A 16 3.69 1.96 -3.77
CA ARG A 16 4.89 2.45 -4.47
C ARG A 16 4.57 2.99 -5.86
N SER A 17 3.45 2.56 -6.43
CA SER A 17 2.96 3.06 -7.72
C SER A 17 2.44 4.48 -7.56
N ILE A 18 3.03 5.43 -8.25
CA ILE A 18 2.57 6.83 -8.22
C ILE A 18 1.12 6.95 -8.70
N PRO A 19 0.71 6.32 -9.82
CA PRO A 19 -0.70 6.37 -10.24
C PRO A 19 -1.68 5.81 -9.19
N ILE A 20 -1.32 4.73 -8.50
CA ILE A 20 -2.15 4.18 -7.43
C ILE A 20 -2.24 5.18 -6.27
N LEU A 21 -1.10 5.69 -5.82
CA LEU A 21 -1.07 6.64 -4.71
C LEU A 21 -1.90 7.88 -5.02
N GLU A 22 -1.74 8.45 -6.21
CA GLU A 22 -2.51 9.64 -6.62
C GLU A 22 -4.01 9.35 -6.72
N THR A 23 -4.38 8.16 -7.16
CA THR A 23 -5.78 7.73 -7.16
C THR A 23 -6.35 7.70 -5.74
N ILE A 24 -5.59 7.15 -4.80
CA ILE A 24 -6.03 7.02 -3.41
C ILE A 24 -6.12 8.38 -2.72
N ILE A 25 -5.08 9.22 -2.82
CA ILE A 25 -5.10 10.53 -2.15
C ILE A 25 -5.96 11.56 -2.87
N GLY A 26 -6.30 11.32 -4.15
CA GLY A 26 -7.24 12.13 -4.90
C GLY A 26 -6.66 13.38 -5.52
N HIS A 27 -5.33 13.51 -5.59
CA HIS A 27 -4.64 14.64 -6.21
C HIS A 27 -3.22 14.28 -6.60
N LYS A 28 -2.52 15.18 -7.29
CA LYS A 28 -1.13 14.94 -7.71
C LYS A 28 -0.19 14.90 -6.50
N SER A 29 0.90 14.17 -6.66
CA SER A 29 1.87 13.90 -5.59
C SER A 29 3.11 14.79 -5.65
N ASP A 30 3.07 15.90 -6.40
CA ASP A 30 4.25 16.74 -6.67
C ASP A 30 4.88 17.32 -5.40
N TYR A 31 4.10 17.49 -4.33
CA TYR A 31 4.60 18.03 -3.07
C TYR A 31 5.17 16.94 -2.14
N LEU A 32 5.04 15.68 -2.50
CA LEU A 32 5.58 14.58 -1.69
C LEU A 32 7.05 14.34 -2.02
N GLU A 33 7.79 13.90 -1.03
CA GLU A 33 9.18 13.47 -1.20
C GLU A 33 9.22 11.94 -1.19
N PHE A 34 9.84 11.36 -2.22
CA PHE A 34 10.00 9.90 -2.38
C PHE A 34 11.47 9.53 -2.26
N ILE A 35 11.79 8.70 -1.29
CA ILE A 35 13.18 8.32 -1.00
C ILE A 35 13.30 6.80 -1.07
N PRO A 36 14.19 6.25 -1.92
CA PRO A 36 14.46 4.81 -1.90
C PRO A 36 14.92 4.37 -0.51
N ALA A 37 14.32 3.29 -0.01
CA ALA A 37 14.59 2.80 1.33
C ALA A 37 14.62 1.27 1.35
N PHE A 38 15.34 0.71 2.31
CA PHE A 38 15.50 -0.73 2.45
C PHE A 38 15.10 -1.17 3.86
N ALA A 39 14.20 -2.13 3.95
CA ALA A 39 13.77 -2.73 5.21
C ALA A 39 14.51 -4.06 5.40
N PRO A 40 15.55 -4.10 6.25
CA PRO A 40 16.32 -5.33 6.45
C PRO A 40 15.48 -6.40 7.15
N ARG A 41 15.86 -7.65 6.94
CA ARG A 41 15.25 -8.82 7.60
C ARG A 41 13.75 -8.95 7.35
N SER A 42 13.33 -8.61 6.13
CA SER A 42 11.94 -8.69 5.71
C SER A 42 11.82 -9.36 4.34
N GLU A 43 10.62 -9.77 3.99
CA GLU A 43 10.31 -10.40 2.71
C GLU A 43 8.88 -10.04 2.34
N LEU A 44 8.61 -9.92 1.03
CA LEU A 44 7.25 -9.71 0.53
C LEU A 44 6.66 -11.03 0.09
N ARG A 45 5.45 -11.29 0.53
CA ARG A 45 4.69 -12.47 0.12
C ARG A 45 3.33 -12.07 -0.42
N LEU A 46 2.91 -12.75 -1.48
CA LEU A 46 1.59 -12.57 -2.04
C LEU A 46 0.54 -12.98 -1.00
N VAL A 47 -0.46 -12.15 -0.80
CA VAL A 47 -1.61 -12.51 0.05
C VAL A 47 -2.47 -13.53 -0.68
N ILE A 48 -2.94 -14.56 0.04
CA ILE A 48 -3.77 -15.63 -0.54
C ILE A 48 -5.02 -15.02 -1.17
N ASN A 49 -5.27 -15.38 -2.44
CA ASN A 49 -6.42 -14.94 -3.25
C ASN A 49 -6.42 -13.45 -3.62
N GLU A 50 -5.30 -12.76 -3.46
CA GLU A 50 -5.19 -11.35 -3.82
C GLU A 50 -3.98 -11.11 -4.73
N SER A 51 -3.87 -9.89 -5.27
CA SER A 51 -2.73 -9.49 -6.11
C SER A 51 -1.74 -8.60 -5.39
N PHE A 52 -1.97 -8.32 -4.12
CA PHE A 52 -1.14 -7.42 -3.32
C PHE A 52 -0.33 -8.19 -2.27
N PRO A 53 0.76 -7.61 -1.78
CA PRO A 53 1.65 -8.28 -0.85
C PRO A 53 1.37 -7.95 0.60
N VAL A 54 1.94 -8.78 1.46
CA VAL A 54 2.17 -8.46 2.86
C VAL A 54 3.67 -8.56 3.15
N ILE A 55 4.17 -7.72 4.05
CA ILE A 55 5.55 -7.77 4.49
C ILE A 55 5.64 -8.67 5.72
N VAL A 56 6.59 -9.61 5.71
CA VAL A 56 6.86 -10.52 6.81
C VAL A 56 8.31 -10.35 7.27
N PHE A 57 8.55 -10.52 8.56
CA PHE A 57 9.87 -10.28 9.16
C PHE A 57 10.45 -11.57 9.74
N ASN A 58 11.72 -11.81 9.47
CA ASN A 58 12.49 -12.89 10.06
C ASN A 58 13.96 -12.55 9.89
N GLU A 59 14.77 -12.88 10.89
CA GLU A 59 16.21 -12.58 10.85
C GLU A 59 16.95 -13.26 9.69
N SER A 60 16.41 -14.35 9.15
CA SER A 60 16.98 -15.06 8.02
C SER A 60 16.70 -14.41 6.66
N TYR A 61 15.80 -13.44 6.59
CA TYR A 61 15.46 -12.77 5.34
C TYR A 61 16.44 -11.64 5.04
N GLU A 62 16.73 -11.45 3.74
CA GLU A 62 17.64 -10.37 3.29
C GLU A 62 17.06 -8.99 3.55
N GLY A 63 15.85 -8.76 3.08
CA GLY A 63 15.18 -7.48 3.20
C GLY A 63 14.45 -7.06 1.93
N VAL A 64 13.71 -5.96 2.04
CA VAL A 64 12.81 -5.47 1.01
C VAL A 64 13.16 -4.04 0.64
N HIS A 65 13.31 -3.78 -0.65
CA HIS A 65 13.40 -2.42 -1.19
C HIS A 65 11.99 -1.83 -1.32
N GLY A 66 11.86 -0.59 -0.93
CA GLY A 66 10.61 0.14 -1.04
C GLY A 66 10.87 1.64 -1.10
N THR A 67 9.86 2.41 -0.77
CA THR A 67 9.91 3.87 -0.85
C THR A 67 9.47 4.49 0.47
N LEU A 68 10.30 5.36 1.03
CA LEU A 68 9.90 6.22 2.13
C LEU A 68 9.23 7.46 1.55
N VAL A 69 8.02 7.75 1.99
CA VAL A 69 7.25 8.91 1.53
C VAL A 69 7.05 9.89 2.67
N LYS A 70 7.41 11.14 2.41
CA LYS A 70 7.27 12.26 3.36
C LYS A 70 6.34 13.31 2.79
N GLY A 71 5.55 13.95 3.66
CA GLY A 71 4.72 15.08 3.28
C GLY A 71 3.23 14.80 3.15
N LEU A 72 2.79 13.57 3.45
CA LEU A 72 1.35 13.26 3.45
C LEU A 72 0.65 14.09 4.53
N ASN A 73 -0.47 14.73 4.16
CA ASN A 73 -1.29 15.47 5.13
C ASN A 73 -2.31 14.54 5.81
N GLY A 74 -3.08 15.08 6.75
CA GLY A 74 -4.04 14.27 7.51
C GLY A 74 -5.12 13.64 6.65
N GLU A 75 -5.60 14.35 5.64
CA GLU A 75 -6.61 13.81 4.72
C GLU A 75 -6.02 12.72 3.83
N ASP A 76 -4.81 12.89 3.33
CA ASP A 76 -4.10 11.86 2.58
C ASP A 76 -4.00 10.56 3.40
N ILE A 77 -3.62 10.68 4.67
CA ILE A 77 -3.50 9.54 5.58
C ILE A 77 -4.84 8.87 5.79
N ASN A 78 -5.92 9.64 6.01
CA ASN A 78 -7.26 9.08 6.18
C ASN A 78 -7.71 8.29 4.95
N ARG A 79 -7.41 8.79 3.76
CA ARG A 79 -7.76 8.09 2.51
C ARG A 79 -6.95 6.81 2.34
N ILE A 80 -5.67 6.85 2.67
CA ILE A 80 -4.80 5.65 2.61
C ILE A 80 -5.30 4.59 3.62
N LEU A 81 -5.68 5.00 4.83
CA LEU A 81 -6.22 4.08 5.83
C LEU A 81 -7.50 3.41 5.37
N PHE A 82 -8.38 4.17 4.73
CA PHE A 82 -9.60 3.62 4.14
C PHE A 82 -9.26 2.58 3.05
N PHE A 83 -8.30 2.91 2.19
CA PHE A 83 -7.86 2.00 1.12
C PHE A 83 -7.25 0.72 1.68
N GLU A 84 -6.40 0.83 2.69
CA GLU A 84 -5.71 -0.32 3.30
C GLU A 84 -6.63 -1.16 4.19
N ASP A 85 -7.82 -0.63 4.53
CA ASP A 85 -8.80 -1.32 5.39
C ASP A 85 -8.17 -1.80 6.69
N VAL A 86 -7.35 -0.95 7.31
CA VAL A 86 -6.72 -1.28 8.57
C VAL A 86 -7.27 -0.41 9.70
N GLU A 87 -7.53 -1.03 10.85
CA GLU A 87 -7.65 -0.30 12.10
C GLU A 87 -6.26 0.25 12.42
N PHE A 88 -6.19 1.55 12.54
CA PHE A 88 -4.92 2.24 12.56
C PHE A 88 -4.12 2.00 13.83
N THR A 89 -3.16 1.11 13.74
CA THR A 89 -2.02 1.10 14.64
C THR A 89 -0.78 1.06 13.76
N PRO A 90 -0.19 2.22 13.43
CA PRO A 90 1.01 2.21 12.60
C PRO A 90 2.11 1.47 13.35
N GLN A 91 2.68 0.49 12.69
CA GLN A 91 3.87 -0.17 13.19
C GLN A 91 5.09 0.63 12.78
N GLN A 92 6.13 0.59 13.58
CA GLN A 92 7.38 1.28 13.28
C GLN A 92 8.48 0.29 12.91
N LEU A 93 9.35 0.72 12.02
CA LEU A 93 10.53 -0.06 11.65
C LEU A 93 11.70 0.87 11.34
N GLY A 94 12.92 0.33 11.47
CA GLY A 94 14.12 1.02 11.05
C GLY A 94 14.41 0.70 9.58
N LEU A 95 14.58 1.74 8.77
CA LEU A 95 14.92 1.62 7.35
C LEU A 95 16.36 2.03 7.13
N GLU A 96 17.04 1.35 6.22
CA GLU A 96 18.35 1.77 5.76
C GLU A 96 18.20 2.72 4.57
N ILE A 97 18.74 3.93 4.72
CA ILE A 97 18.71 4.96 3.70
C ILE A 97 20.12 5.57 3.63
N ASN A 98 20.79 5.39 2.50
CA ASN A 98 22.16 5.90 2.30
C ASN A 98 23.13 5.48 3.43
N GLY A 99 23.00 4.26 3.93
CA GLY A 99 23.86 3.71 4.97
C GLY A 99 23.51 4.11 6.40
N GLU A 100 22.44 4.88 6.59
CA GLU A 100 21.96 5.30 7.90
C GLU A 100 20.59 4.67 8.19
N ILE A 101 20.26 4.54 9.48
CA ILE A 101 18.96 4.02 9.91
C ILE A 101 18.02 5.18 10.20
N GLU A 102 16.83 5.16 9.55
CA GLU A 102 15.78 6.13 9.80
C GLU A 102 14.50 5.39 10.19
N GLN A 103 13.84 5.85 11.26
CA GLN A 103 12.58 5.27 11.72
C GLN A 103 11.43 5.75 10.86
N ALA A 104 10.53 4.83 10.51
CA ALA A 104 9.35 5.15 9.73
C ALA A 104 8.16 4.30 10.19
N SER A 105 6.96 4.72 9.79
CA SER A 105 5.74 3.95 10.00
C SER A 105 5.43 3.12 8.76
N TYR A 106 4.81 1.97 8.97
CA TYR A 106 4.28 1.17 7.86
C TYR A 106 2.92 0.60 8.26
N PHE A 107 2.14 0.23 7.24
CA PHE A 107 0.84 -0.39 7.47
C PHE A 107 1.03 -1.88 7.65
N SER A 108 0.67 -2.37 8.84
CA SER A 108 0.63 -3.80 9.13
C SER A 108 -0.81 -4.26 8.93
N GLN A 109 -1.02 -5.10 7.92
CA GLN A 109 -2.34 -5.64 7.65
C GLN A 109 -2.60 -6.83 8.58
N GLN A 110 -3.45 -6.60 9.57
CA GLN A 110 -3.91 -7.63 10.49
C GLN A 110 -4.89 -8.55 9.77
N GLY A 111 -4.80 -9.85 10.02
CA GLY A 111 -5.78 -10.82 9.53
C GLY A 111 -5.62 -11.27 8.08
N VAL A 112 -4.63 -10.79 7.35
CA VAL A 112 -4.32 -11.32 6.02
C VAL A 112 -3.40 -12.53 6.14
N ARG A 113 -3.55 -13.48 5.22
CA ARG A 113 -2.72 -14.69 5.19
C ARG A 113 -1.67 -14.58 4.09
N PRO A 114 -0.38 -14.55 4.44
CA PRO A 114 0.65 -14.64 3.43
C PRO A 114 0.65 -16.04 2.81
N SER A 115 0.84 -16.10 1.48
CA SER A 115 1.14 -17.36 0.80
C SER A 115 2.63 -17.66 0.91
N ASP A 116 3.04 -18.80 0.37
CA ASP A 116 4.46 -19.12 0.21
C ASP A 116 5.07 -18.49 -1.03
N ASP A 117 4.26 -17.81 -1.85
CA ASP A 117 4.70 -17.22 -3.10
C ASP A 117 5.30 -15.83 -2.87
N PRO A 118 6.47 -15.53 -3.48
CA PRO A 118 7.02 -14.19 -3.42
C PRO A 118 6.18 -13.22 -4.23
N TRP A 119 6.24 -11.95 -3.85
CA TRP A 119 5.61 -10.88 -4.61
C TRP A 119 6.67 -9.91 -5.09
N SER A 120 6.58 -9.50 -6.35
CA SER A 120 7.49 -8.54 -6.96
C SER A 120 6.71 -7.32 -7.45
N PHE A 121 7.17 -6.13 -7.06
CA PHE A 121 6.60 -4.87 -7.54
C PHE A 121 6.66 -4.78 -9.06
N ASP A 122 7.80 -5.14 -9.66
CA ASP A 122 7.99 -5.05 -11.09
C ASP A 122 7.03 -5.96 -11.86
N GLU A 123 6.85 -7.20 -11.40
CA GLU A 123 5.89 -8.12 -12.02
C GLU A 123 4.45 -7.63 -11.88
N TRP A 124 4.10 -7.17 -10.67
CA TRP A 124 2.78 -6.62 -10.42
C TRP A 124 2.51 -5.41 -11.31
N GLN A 125 3.49 -4.52 -11.45
CA GLN A 125 3.36 -3.32 -12.28
C GLN A 125 3.10 -3.66 -13.74
N GLN A 126 3.75 -4.68 -14.26
CA GLN A 126 3.56 -5.13 -15.64
C GLN A 126 2.22 -5.83 -15.87
N LYS A 127 1.76 -6.63 -14.89
CA LYS A 127 0.59 -7.50 -15.08
C LYS A 127 -0.70 -6.93 -14.49
N ASP A 128 -0.63 -6.29 -13.34
CA ASP A 128 -1.80 -6.00 -12.51
C ASP A 128 -2.03 -4.51 -12.22
N GLU A 129 -1.07 -3.64 -12.49
CA GLU A 129 -1.19 -2.22 -12.13
C GLU A 129 -2.43 -1.57 -12.75
N HIS A 130 -2.67 -1.77 -14.03
CA HIS A 130 -3.81 -1.14 -14.71
C HIS A 130 -5.15 -1.57 -14.06
N LEU A 131 -5.34 -2.87 -13.86
CA LEU A 131 -6.54 -3.37 -13.21
C LEU A 131 -6.64 -2.85 -11.77
N SER A 132 -5.50 -2.76 -11.08
CA SER A 132 -5.46 -2.25 -9.70
C SER A 132 -5.82 -0.77 -9.61
N ILE A 133 -5.44 0.04 -10.61
CA ILE A 133 -5.85 1.46 -10.67
C ILE A 133 -7.37 1.55 -10.80
N ILE A 134 -7.97 0.79 -11.69
CA ILE A 134 -9.43 0.77 -11.88
C ILE A 134 -10.11 0.35 -10.58
N THR A 135 -9.60 -0.69 -9.95
CA THR A 135 -10.12 -1.18 -8.66
C THR A 135 -10.03 -0.11 -7.57
N ALA A 136 -8.89 0.58 -7.50
CA ALA A 136 -8.69 1.65 -6.53
C ALA A 136 -9.64 2.83 -6.76
N GLU A 137 -9.86 3.22 -8.02
CA GLU A 137 -10.80 4.28 -8.37
C GLU A 137 -12.21 3.95 -7.86
N LEU A 138 -12.68 2.73 -8.14
CA LEU A 138 -14.01 2.28 -7.71
C LEU A 138 -14.11 2.16 -6.19
N TRP A 139 -13.08 1.62 -5.55
CA TRP A 139 -13.04 1.50 -4.09
C TRP A 139 -13.09 2.86 -3.42
N MET A 140 -12.32 3.83 -3.90
CA MET A 140 -12.25 5.15 -3.30
C MET A 140 -13.53 5.98 -3.52
N GLU A 141 -14.43 5.58 -4.44
CA GLU A 141 -15.76 6.17 -4.55
C GLU A 141 -16.61 5.90 -3.29
N LEU A 142 -16.27 4.88 -2.52
CA LEU A 142 -16.97 4.55 -1.28
C LEU A 142 -16.49 5.40 -0.10
N TYR A 143 -15.35 6.06 -0.25
CA TYR A 143 -14.79 6.91 0.79
C TYR A 143 -15.73 8.08 1.09
N GLY A 144 -16.00 8.31 2.38
CA GLY A 144 -16.93 9.35 2.82
C GLY A 144 -18.40 8.93 2.82
N LYS A 145 -18.73 7.79 2.19
CA LYS A 145 -20.09 7.21 2.20
C LYS A 145 -20.23 6.09 3.20
N TYR A 146 -19.15 5.34 3.39
CA TYR A 146 -19.10 4.18 4.29
C TYR A 146 -17.80 4.21 5.09
N SER A 147 -17.80 3.60 6.27
CA SER A 147 -16.53 3.27 6.95
C SER A 147 -15.82 2.16 6.19
N ALA A 148 -14.52 1.95 6.47
CA ALA A 148 -13.80 0.85 5.83
C ALA A 148 -14.46 -0.50 6.11
N GLU A 149 -14.90 -0.74 7.34
CA GLU A 149 -15.58 -1.96 7.73
C GLU A 149 -16.90 -2.15 6.95
N GLU A 150 -17.70 -1.11 6.81
CA GLU A 150 -18.93 -1.16 6.04
C GLU A 150 -18.67 -1.38 4.56
N ALA A 151 -17.62 -0.76 4.02
CA ALA A 151 -17.25 -0.86 2.62
C ALA A 151 -16.77 -2.27 2.24
N ASP A 152 -16.23 -3.04 3.18
CA ASP A 152 -15.76 -4.41 2.95
C ASP A 152 -16.81 -5.31 2.31
N ARG A 153 -18.08 -5.07 2.59
CA ARG A 153 -19.19 -5.82 2.00
C ARG A 153 -19.26 -5.68 0.48
N TYR A 154 -18.69 -4.60 -0.04
CA TYR A 154 -18.70 -4.29 -1.48
C TYR A 154 -17.43 -4.70 -2.20
N TRP A 155 -16.44 -5.24 -1.49
CA TRP A 155 -15.13 -5.55 -2.06
C TRP A 155 -15.21 -6.49 -3.26
N ASN A 156 -15.98 -7.57 -3.14
CA ASN A 156 -16.15 -8.50 -4.25
C ASN A 156 -16.85 -7.85 -5.44
N ASP A 157 -17.85 -7.02 -5.20
CA ASP A 157 -18.55 -6.29 -6.26
C ASP A 157 -17.62 -5.30 -6.95
N VAL A 158 -16.79 -4.60 -6.18
CA VAL A 158 -15.79 -3.67 -6.71
C VAL A 158 -14.81 -4.42 -7.61
N LYS A 159 -14.27 -5.55 -7.16
CA LYS A 159 -13.35 -6.36 -7.96
C LYS A 159 -13.97 -6.83 -9.27
N GLN A 160 -15.20 -7.32 -9.22
CA GLN A 160 -15.89 -7.79 -10.42
C GLN A 160 -16.20 -6.65 -11.40
N THR A 161 -16.64 -5.51 -10.89
CA THR A 161 -16.88 -4.33 -11.71
C THR A 161 -15.60 -3.83 -12.36
N ALA A 162 -14.51 -3.79 -11.60
CA ALA A 162 -13.20 -3.40 -12.12
C ALA A 162 -12.73 -4.33 -13.22
N LEU A 163 -12.90 -5.64 -13.05
CA LEU A 163 -12.50 -6.63 -14.04
C LEU A 163 -13.29 -6.46 -15.33
N LYS A 164 -14.60 -6.27 -15.25
CA LYS A 164 -15.45 -6.01 -16.43
C LYS A 164 -15.01 -4.75 -17.17
N LYS A 165 -14.75 -3.68 -16.45
CA LYS A 165 -14.26 -2.42 -17.03
C LYS A 165 -12.92 -2.61 -17.72
N TYR A 166 -12.00 -3.29 -17.05
CA TYR A 166 -10.68 -3.60 -17.61
C TYR A 166 -10.79 -4.41 -18.92
N GLN A 167 -11.64 -5.43 -18.94
CA GLN A 167 -11.86 -6.26 -20.11
C GLN A 167 -12.49 -5.48 -21.26
N SER A 168 -13.37 -4.53 -20.97
CA SER A 168 -14.02 -3.71 -22.01
C SER A 168 -13.09 -2.69 -22.64
N GLU A 169 -11.99 -2.34 -21.97
CA GLU A 169 -10.98 -1.40 -22.49
C GLU A 169 -9.94 -2.08 -23.40
N ARG A 170 -9.98 -3.41 -23.53
CA ARG A 170 -9.06 -4.20 -24.35
C ARG A 170 -9.50 -4.32 -25.79
#